data_389e7fa446417b901c53d1802ca33872
#
_entry.id   389e7fa446417b901c53d1802ca33872
#
_cell.length_a   1.000
_cell.length_b   1.000
_cell.length_c   1.000
_cell.angle_alpha   90.00
_cell.angle_beta   90.00
_cell.angle_gamma   90.00
#
_symmetry.space_group_name_H-M   'P 1'
#
loop_
_entity.id
_entity.type
_entity.pdbx_description
1 polymer ?
#
loop_
_entity_poly.entity_id
_entity_poly.type
_entity_poly.pdbx_seq_one_letter_code
_entity_poly.pdbx_strand_id
1 'polypeptide(L)'
;LVRQEEVVKAAEDKANSIIATTQQYDRDMRAAADAYADKLHSESMQYAMDVFNYLEENLNKTLTAVRDNGQALRSSYESDNQIESGDRK
;
A
#
# COMPACT_ATOMS: atom_id res chain seq x y z
N LEU A 1 -37.16 -31.77 45.36
CA LEU A 1 -37.82 -30.54 44.85
C LEU A 1 -36.82 -29.44 44.62
N VAL A 2 -36.62 -29.10 43.35
CA VAL A 2 -35.82 -27.96 42.99
C VAL A 2 -36.59 -26.70 43.34
N ARG A 3 -35.99 -25.85 44.16
CA ARG A 3 -36.64 -24.59 44.54
C ARG A 3 -36.68 -23.65 43.37
N GLN A 4 -37.75 -22.88 43.28
CA GLN A 4 -37.90 -21.87 42.23
C GLN A 4 -36.75 -20.87 42.21
N GLU A 5 -36.24 -20.50 43.40
CA GLU A 5 -35.10 -19.61 43.55
C GLU A 5 -33.83 -20.17 42.92
N GLU A 6 -33.60 -21.48 43.03
CA GLU A 6 -32.45 -22.15 42.43
C GLU A 6 -32.57 -22.18 40.92
N VAL A 7 -33.76 -22.38 40.40
CA VAL A 7 -34.03 -22.35 38.95
C VAL A 7 -33.82 -20.95 38.39
N VAL A 8 -34.34 -19.94 39.11
CA VAL A 8 -34.15 -18.53 38.69
C VAL A 8 -32.67 -18.14 38.70
N LYS A 9 -31.95 -18.52 39.76
CA LYS A 9 -30.51 -18.22 39.86
C LYS A 9 -29.74 -18.91 38.74
N ALA A 10 -30.04 -20.18 38.47
CA ALA A 10 -29.36 -20.89 37.38
C ALA A 10 -29.63 -20.24 36.01
N ALA A 11 -30.87 -19.78 35.79
CA ALA A 11 -31.25 -19.09 34.58
C ALA A 11 -30.52 -17.73 34.45
N GLU A 12 -30.45 -16.99 35.56
CA GLU A 12 -29.73 -15.72 35.58
C GLU A 12 -28.22 -15.91 35.33
N ASP A 13 -27.62 -16.91 35.97
CA ASP A 13 -26.20 -17.22 35.76
C ASP A 13 -25.91 -17.60 34.32
N LYS A 14 -26.81 -18.41 33.73
CA LYS A 14 -26.69 -18.80 32.33
C LYS A 14 -26.85 -17.60 31.39
N ALA A 15 -27.83 -16.74 31.67
CA ALA A 15 -28.04 -15.52 30.89
C ALA A 15 -26.85 -14.60 30.96
N ASN A 16 -26.29 -14.40 32.17
CA ASN A 16 -25.09 -13.58 32.37
C ASN A 16 -23.89 -14.16 31.64
N SER A 17 -23.74 -15.49 31.66
CA SER A 17 -22.67 -16.18 30.94
C SER A 17 -22.79 -15.98 29.42
N ILE A 18 -23.99 -16.10 28.88
CA ILE A 18 -24.27 -15.87 27.46
C ILE A 18 -23.96 -14.43 27.08
N ILE A 19 -24.40 -13.47 27.90
CA ILE A 19 -24.13 -12.05 27.67
C ILE A 19 -22.60 -11.78 27.66
N ALA A 20 -21.88 -12.30 28.65
CA ALA A 20 -20.45 -12.13 28.75
C ALA A 20 -19.73 -12.73 27.53
N THR A 21 -20.11 -13.93 27.12
CA THR A 21 -19.55 -14.60 25.95
C THR A 21 -19.84 -13.82 24.67
N THR A 22 -21.07 -13.33 24.53
CA THR A 22 -21.47 -12.53 23.37
C THR A 22 -20.72 -11.21 23.31
N GLN A 23 -20.56 -10.54 24.44
CA GLN A 23 -19.78 -9.29 24.51
C GLN A 23 -18.31 -9.53 24.17
N GLN A 24 -17.73 -10.63 24.64
CA GLN A 24 -16.35 -10.97 24.30
C GLN A 24 -16.20 -11.27 22.82
N TYR A 25 -17.14 -12.03 22.27
CA TYR A 25 -17.17 -12.30 20.83
C TYR A 25 -17.26 -11.01 20.02
N ASP A 26 -18.12 -10.08 20.44
CA ASP A 26 -18.28 -8.79 19.77
C ASP A 26 -16.97 -7.99 19.79
N ARG A 27 -16.31 -7.94 20.96
CA ARG A 27 -15.02 -7.25 21.10
C ARG A 27 -13.96 -7.89 20.22
N ASP A 28 -13.90 -9.21 20.21
CA ASP A 28 -12.92 -9.95 19.40
C ASP A 28 -13.14 -9.72 17.90
N MET A 29 -14.40 -9.72 17.47
CA MET A 29 -14.76 -9.48 16.08
C MET A 29 -14.43 -8.05 15.66
N ARG A 30 -14.68 -7.06 16.51
CA ARG A 30 -14.33 -5.66 16.25
C ARG A 30 -12.82 -5.48 16.17
N ALA A 31 -12.09 -6.09 17.10
CA ALA A 31 -10.62 -6.02 17.09
C ALA A 31 -10.04 -6.67 15.84
N ALA A 32 -10.59 -7.82 15.41
CA ALA A 32 -10.17 -8.49 14.19
C ALA A 32 -10.49 -7.65 12.95
N ALA A 33 -11.65 -7.02 12.91
CA ALA A 33 -12.05 -6.15 11.80
C ALA A 33 -11.14 -4.93 11.70
N ASP A 34 -10.83 -4.30 12.84
CA ASP A 34 -9.93 -3.15 12.89
C ASP A 34 -8.51 -3.53 12.44
N ALA A 35 -8.02 -4.67 12.92
CA ALA A 35 -6.70 -5.17 12.53
C ALA A 35 -6.64 -5.47 11.02
N TYR A 36 -7.71 -6.06 10.48
CA TYR A 36 -7.81 -6.33 9.05
C TYR A 36 -7.83 -5.03 8.24
N ALA A 37 -8.60 -4.05 8.68
CA ALA A 37 -8.69 -2.75 8.02
C ALA A 37 -7.34 -2.03 8.02
N ASP A 38 -6.64 -2.04 9.15
CA ASP A 38 -5.32 -1.44 9.28
C ASP A 38 -4.31 -2.12 8.36
N LYS A 39 -4.34 -3.45 8.32
CA LYS A 39 -3.46 -4.25 7.46
C LYS A 39 -3.74 -3.94 5.98
N LEU A 40 -5.01 -3.90 5.59
CA LEU A 40 -5.40 -3.59 4.22
C LEU A 40 -4.95 -2.19 3.82
N HIS A 41 -5.15 -1.22 4.72
CA HIS A 41 -4.72 0.16 4.48
C HIS A 41 -3.20 0.24 4.32
N SER A 42 -2.46 -0.40 5.22
CA SER A 42 -0.99 -0.43 5.19
C SER A 42 -0.46 -1.08 3.91
N GLU A 43 -1.02 -2.22 3.53
CA GLU A 43 -0.64 -2.93 2.31
C GLU A 43 -0.97 -2.11 1.06
N SER A 44 -2.13 -1.44 1.06
CA SER A 44 -2.55 -0.58 -0.06
C SER A 44 -1.61 0.61 -0.21
N MET A 45 -1.22 1.24 0.89
CA MET A 45 -0.27 2.35 0.89
C MET A 45 1.10 1.88 0.41
N GLN A 46 1.57 0.73 0.87
CA GLN A 46 2.83 0.16 0.43
C GLN A 46 2.82 -0.14 -1.07
N TYR A 47 1.73 -0.72 -1.56
CA TYR A 47 1.56 -0.99 -2.99
C TYR A 47 1.62 0.31 -3.80
N ALA A 48 0.92 1.34 -3.36
CA ALA A 48 0.93 2.63 -4.03
C ALA A 48 2.35 3.24 -4.08
N MET A 49 3.07 3.18 -2.97
CA MET A 49 4.45 3.67 -2.90
C MET A 49 5.36 2.88 -3.85
N ASP A 50 5.21 1.57 -3.89
CA ASP A 50 6.01 0.72 -4.79
C ASP A 50 5.74 1.05 -6.26
N VAL A 51 4.48 1.29 -6.62
CA VAL A 51 4.10 1.71 -7.98
C VAL A 51 4.74 3.05 -8.34
N PHE A 52 4.66 4.03 -7.44
CA PHE A 52 5.25 5.34 -7.69
C PHE A 52 6.77 5.28 -7.79
N ASN A 53 7.43 4.49 -6.94
CA ASN A 53 8.87 4.29 -7.00
C ASN A 53 9.28 3.64 -8.33
N TYR A 54 8.52 2.65 -8.78
CA TYR A 54 8.76 2.00 -10.07
C TYR A 54 8.61 2.98 -11.22
N LEU A 55 7.56 3.79 -11.21
CA LEU A 55 7.35 4.82 -12.22
C LEU A 55 8.47 5.87 -12.23
N GLU A 56 8.89 6.30 -11.05
CA GLU A 56 9.99 7.26 -10.90
C GLU A 56 11.27 6.70 -11.50
N GLU A 57 11.63 5.45 -11.20
CA GLU A 57 12.81 4.82 -11.79
C GLU A 57 12.73 4.75 -13.32
N ASN A 58 11.57 4.35 -13.84
CA ASN A 58 11.36 4.26 -15.29
C ASN A 58 11.44 5.62 -15.96
N LEU A 59 10.84 6.63 -15.35
CA LEU A 59 10.91 8.01 -15.88
C LEU A 59 12.34 8.55 -15.86
N ASN A 60 13.09 8.28 -14.80
CA ASN A 60 14.50 8.69 -14.72
C ASN A 60 15.34 7.99 -15.78
N LYS A 61 15.13 6.71 -16.02
CA LYS A 61 15.83 5.96 -17.08
C LYS A 61 15.49 6.52 -18.45
N THR A 62 14.22 6.79 -18.70
CA THR A 62 13.76 7.37 -19.97
C THR A 62 14.34 8.76 -20.16
N LEU A 63 14.32 9.58 -19.11
CA LEU A 63 14.88 10.93 -19.17
C LEU A 63 16.39 10.89 -19.48
N THR A 64 17.12 9.99 -18.83
CA THR A 64 18.55 9.81 -19.07
C THR A 64 18.80 9.40 -20.52
N ALA A 65 18.03 8.45 -21.05
CA ALA A 65 18.14 8.01 -22.44
C ALA A 65 17.86 9.14 -23.42
N VAL A 66 16.84 9.94 -23.16
CA VAL A 66 16.48 11.10 -24.00
C VAL A 66 17.61 12.13 -23.99
N ARG A 67 18.16 12.44 -22.82
CA ARG A 67 19.27 13.38 -22.66
C ARG A 67 20.52 12.89 -23.40
N ASP A 68 20.87 11.62 -23.22
CA ASP A 68 22.09 11.04 -23.83
C ASP A 68 21.96 11.01 -25.35
N ASN A 69 20.79 10.58 -25.85
CA ASN A 69 20.55 10.54 -27.29
C ASN A 69 20.52 11.94 -27.90
N GLY A 70 19.90 12.89 -27.21
CA GLY A 70 19.84 14.26 -27.64
C GLY A 70 21.24 14.91 -27.67
N GLN A 71 22.05 14.62 -26.65
CA GLN A 71 23.40 15.11 -26.55
C GLN A 71 24.30 14.50 -27.65
N ALA A 72 24.16 13.19 -27.89
CA ALA A 72 24.91 12.52 -28.96
C ALA A 72 24.55 13.11 -30.34
N LEU A 73 23.28 13.39 -30.57
CA LEU A 73 22.82 14.00 -31.80
C LEU A 73 23.35 15.42 -31.98
N ARG A 74 23.30 16.21 -30.91
CA ARG A 74 23.84 17.58 -30.94
C ARG A 74 25.36 17.57 -31.19
N SER A 75 26.11 16.69 -30.53
CA SER A 75 27.55 16.56 -30.73
C SER A 75 27.86 16.13 -32.17
N SER A 76 27.11 15.23 -32.74
CA SER A 76 27.26 14.79 -34.12
C SER A 76 26.99 15.93 -35.10
N TYR A 77 25.96 16.71 -34.87
CA TYR A 77 25.58 17.85 -35.68
C TYR A 77 26.68 18.94 -35.62
N GLU A 78 27.17 19.25 -34.45
CA GLU A 78 28.23 20.24 -34.26
C GLU A 78 29.56 19.80 -34.92
N SER A 79 29.87 18.52 -34.82
CA SER A 79 31.05 17.93 -35.43
C SER A 79 30.96 18.01 -36.96
N ASP A 80 29.84 17.65 -37.55
CA ASP A 80 29.59 17.72 -39.00
C ASP A 80 29.63 19.17 -39.47
N ASN A 81 29.07 20.09 -38.70
CA ASN A 81 29.06 21.52 -39.04
C ASN A 81 30.45 22.11 -38.99
N GLN A 82 31.32 21.70 -38.04
CA GLN A 82 32.70 22.12 -37.97
C GLN A 82 33.52 21.58 -39.14
N ILE A 83 33.31 20.34 -39.55
CA ILE A 83 33.96 19.73 -40.70
C ILE A 83 33.60 20.48 -41.98
N GLU A 84 32.32 20.78 -42.22
CA GLU A 84 31.88 21.58 -43.36
C GLU A 84 32.53 22.95 -43.34
N SER A 85 32.57 23.60 -42.20
CA SER A 85 33.17 24.90 -42.02
C SER A 85 34.70 24.85 -42.29
N GLY A 86 35.35 23.75 -41.93
CA GLY A 86 36.77 23.52 -42.21
C GLY A 86 37.08 23.28 -43.69
N ASP A 87 36.19 22.54 -44.38
CA ASP A 87 36.37 22.24 -45.80
C ASP A 87 36.21 23.46 -46.70
N ARG A 88 35.54 24.48 -46.24
CA ARG A 88 35.32 25.72 -46.98
C ARG A 88 36.51 26.67 -46.99
N LYS A 89 37.46 26.35 -46.17
CA LYS A 89 38.72 27.08 -46.15
C LYS A 89 39.69 26.48 -47.18
#